data_3e48391186db9a04e8fe3e4f3e6ff003
#
_entry.id   3e48391186db9a04e8fe3e4f3e6ff003
#
_cell.length_a   1.000
_cell.length_b   1.000
_cell.length_c   1.000
_cell.angle_alpha   90.00
_cell.angle_beta   90.00
_cell.angle_gamma   90.00
#
_symmetry.space_group_name_H-M   'P 1'
#
loop_
_entity.id
_entity.type
_entity.pdbx_description
1 polymer ?
#
loop_
_entity_poly.entity_id
_entity_poly.type
_entity_poly.pdbx_seq_one_letter_code
_entity_poly.pdbx_strand_id
1 'polypeptide(L)'
;MIHVNRGTTSLGVFSEQEIREGLSSGRFAPTDIGWREGMATWQPLSQFPEFGGAAAPAVPPLQPAAIPASATVAGRTGLPWEHRQERSFFNAFIDTLSMVLTRPAEAFSVMKREGGLSEPLIYALIGGSVGGIVSALFSLGFQSIGLFADKNNSLAGMAGIGIGSVAMIILLPLFIVIFLFIWSALAHLCLMIVGGANQPFETTFRVFAFTQGSAGPLQIIPLCGGMISGIWAIVCNCIGLARAQETDTGRAVLAVLSPLIVCCGGFLIAFMFLGAGVWSALHH
;
A
#
# COMPACT_ATOMS: atom_id res chain seq x y z
N MET A 1 43.24 6.70 39.78
CA MET A 1 43.05 5.38 39.17
C MET A 1 41.82 5.47 38.29
N ILE A 2 41.93 4.97 37.05
CA ILE A 2 40.86 5.03 36.04
C ILE A 2 40.57 3.61 35.58
N HIS A 3 39.31 3.21 35.68
CA HIS A 3 38.84 1.94 35.14
C HIS A 3 38.68 2.08 33.64
N VAL A 4 39.21 1.15 32.85
CA VAL A 4 39.15 1.20 31.37
C VAL A 4 38.46 -0.03 30.86
N ASN A 5 37.46 0.18 29.98
CA ASN A 5 36.71 -0.90 29.31
C ASN A 5 36.75 -0.73 27.79
N ARG A 6 36.79 -1.83 27.07
CA ARG A 6 36.62 -1.91 25.60
C ARG A 6 35.32 -2.66 25.29
N GLY A 7 34.30 -1.90 24.91
CA GLY A 7 32.94 -2.49 24.77
C GLY A 7 32.44 -3.04 26.10
N THR A 8 32.16 -4.33 26.18
CA THR A 8 31.70 -5.02 27.40
C THR A 8 32.84 -5.67 28.22
N THR A 9 34.09 -5.56 27.76
CA THR A 9 35.24 -6.22 28.39
C THR A 9 36.03 -5.21 29.24
N SER A 10 36.22 -5.51 30.53
CA SER A 10 37.08 -4.70 31.38
C SER A 10 38.55 -5.00 31.10
N LEU A 11 39.31 -3.94 30.82
CA LEU A 11 40.75 -4.00 30.61
C LEU A 11 41.54 -3.87 31.93
N GLY A 12 40.89 -3.35 32.95
CA GLY A 12 41.50 -3.19 34.28
C GLY A 12 41.46 -1.73 34.79
N VAL A 13 42.27 -1.49 35.84
CA VAL A 13 42.41 -0.19 36.50
C VAL A 13 43.83 0.31 36.30
N PHE A 14 43.98 1.51 35.78
CA PHE A 14 45.27 2.07 35.37
C PHE A 14 45.44 3.49 35.93
N SER A 15 46.71 3.89 36.13
CA SER A 15 47.02 5.28 36.42
C SER A 15 46.94 6.16 35.18
N GLU A 16 46.84 7.48 35.37
CA GLU A 16 46.82 8.42 34.23
C GLU A 16 48.06 8.29 33.33
N GLN A 17 49.20 7.99 33.90
CA GLN A 17 50.43 7.85 33.15
C GLN A 17 50.43 6.57 32.31
N GLU A 18 49.97 5.44 32.85
CA GLU A 18 49.84 4.19 32.11
C GLU A 18 48.83 4.30 30.94
N ILE A 19 47.76 5.07 31.12
CA ILE A 19 46.79 5.33 30.04
C ILE A 19 47.43 6.19 28.95
N ARG A 20 48.19 7.20 29.29
CA ARG A 20 48.88 8.09 28.31
C ARG A 20 49.91 7.27 27.52
N GLU A 21 50.71 6.44 28.18
CA GLU A 21 51.66 5.52 27.52
C GLU A 21 50.91 4.47 26.68
N GLY A 22 49.80 3.94 27.16
CA GLY A 22 48.98 2.97 26.44
C GLY A 22 48.28 3.57 25.22
N LEU A 23 47.85 4.83 25.23
CA LEU A 23 47.33 5.54 24.08
C LEU A 23 48.41 5.80 23.02
N SER A 24 49.64 6.18 23.43
CA SER A 24 50.76 6.41 22.52
C SER A 24 51.30 5.13 21.88
N SER A 25 51.25 4.02 22.61
CA SER A 25 51.67 2.69 22.13
C SER A 25 50.58 1.90 21.40
N GLY A 26 49.37 2.42 21.31
CA GLY A 26 48.21 1.73 20.69
C GLY A 26 47.61 0.61 21.53
N ARG A 27 48.00 0.46 22.80
CA ARG A 27 47.41 -0.50 23.73
C ARG A 27 45.96 -0.13 24.08
N PHE A 28 45.69 1.16 24.25
CA PHE A 28 44.35 1.70 24.43
C PHE A 28 43.95 2.51 23.20
N ALA A 29 42.67 2.39 22.85
CA ALA A 29 42.11 3.22 21.79
C ALA A 29 41.50 4.48 22.41
N PRO A 30 41.55 5.63 21.71
CA PRO A 30 40.88 6.86 22.16
C PRO A 30 39.37 6.69 22.40
N THR A 31 38.77 5.66 21.81
CA THR A 31 37.36 5.28 21.92
C THR A 31 37.07 4.34 23.08
N ASP A 32 38.11 3.80 23.76
CA ASP A 32 37.91 2.97 24.95
C ASP A 32 37.30 3.84 26.06
N ILE A 33 36.34 3.30 26.82
CA ILE A 33 35.64 4.04 27.85
C ILE A 33 36.34 3.97 29.19
N GLY A 34 36.52 5.11 29.81
CA GLY A 34 37.12 5.25 31.14
C GLY A 34 36.14 5.80 32.17
N TRP A 35 36.33 5.38 33.44
CA TRP A 35 35.62 5.93 34.57
C TRP A 35 36.56 6.07 35.78
N ARG A 36 36.43 7.17 36.49
CA ARG A 36 37.12 7.41 37.79
C ARG A 36 36.13 7.82 38.87
N GLU A 37 36.51 7.69 40.08
CA GLU A 37 35.72 8.10 41.23
C GLU A 37 35.37 9.59 41.16
N GLY A 38 34.08 9.90 41.31
CA GLY A 38 33.51 11.23 41.15
C GLY A 38 32.90 11.53 39.78
N MET A 39 32.99 10.61 38.79
CA MET A 39 32.33 10.76 37.51
C MET A 39 30.94 10.15 37.50
N ALA A 40 29.95 10.87 36.95
CA ALA A 40 28.56 10.41 36.87
C ALA A 40 28.38 9.27 35.87
N THR A 41 29.19 9.24 34.80
CA THR A 41 29.07 8.28 33.69
C THR A 41 30.44 7.93 33.11
N TRP A 42 30.50 6.77 32.43
CA TRP A 42 31.66 6.35 31.65
C TRP A 42 31.82 7.25 30.41
N GLN A 43 33.07 7.67 30.14
CA GLN A 43 33.38 8.53 29.00
C GLN A 43 34.52 7.96 28.18
N PRO A 44 34.59 8.20 26.84
CA PRO A 44 35.74 7.85 26.02
C PRO A 44 37.03 8.46 26.56
N LEU A 45 38.16 7.78 26.48
CA LEU A 45 39.46 8.27 26.92
C LEU A 45 39.85 9.57 26.22
N SER A 46 39.40 9.79 25.00
CA SER A 46 39.58 11.04 24.24
C SER A 46 38.89 12.27 24.85
N GLN A 47 37.90 12.07 25.73
CA GLN A 47 37.17 13.15 26.39
C GLN A 47 37.77 13.54 27.78
N PHE A 48 38.76 12.82 28.21
CA PHE A 48 39.47 13.18 29.43
C PHE A 48 40.42 14.33 29.15
N PRO A 49 40.33 15.46 29.89
CA PRO A 49 41.17 16.64 29.65
C PRO A 49 42.66 16.32 29.77
N GLU A 50 43.02 15.30 30.55
CA GLU A 50 44.41 14.88 30.79
C GLU A 50 45.01 14.14 29.59
N PHE A 51 44.19 13.57 28.67
CA PHE A 51 44.61 12.78 27.50
C PHE A 51 44.31 13.48 26.17
N GLY A 52 43.54 14.58 26.19
CA GLY A 52 43.12 15.37 25.02
C GLY A 52 44.17 16.35 24.50
N GLY A 53 45.46 16.14 24.75
CA GLY A 53 46.50 17.07 24.35
C GLY A 53 47.22 16.68 23.04
N ALA A 54 46.54 16.70 21.93
CA ALA A 54 47.01 17.06 20.58
C ALA A 54 45.78 17.29 19.73
N ALA A 55 45.53 18.53 19.35
CA ALA A 55 44.53 18.89 18.36
C ALA A 55 44.83 18.09 17.09
N ALA A 56 44.14 16.98 16.90
CA ALA A 56 43.91 16.50 15.56
C ALA A 56 43.27 17.63 14.77
N PRO A 57 43.69 17.90 13.52
CA PRO A 57 43.04 18.92 12.70
C PRO A 57 41.55 18.69 12.77
N ALA A 58 40.78 19.74 13.08
CA ALA A 58 39.34 19.70 13.15
C ALA A 58 38.83 19.10 11.86
N VAL A 59 38.62 17.79 11.89
CA VAL A 59 37.69 17.14 10.95
C VAL A 59 36.41 17.92 11.20
N PRO A 60 35.82 18.62 10.19
CA PRO A 60 34.54 19.25 10.34
C PRO A 60 33.66 18.18 10.99
N PRO A 61 32.85 18.51 12.04
CA PRO A 61 32.07 17.50 12.71
C PRO A 61 31.45 16.69 11.60
N LEU A 62 31.86 15.42 11.49
CA LEU A 62 31.07 14.43 10.78
C LEU A 62 29.75 14.57 11.47
N GLN A 63 28.88 15.38 10.83
CA GLN A 63 27.45 15.30 11.09
C GLN A 63 27.25 13.82 11.24
N PRO A 64 26.83 13.28 12.42
CA PRO A 64 26.63 11.87 12.54
C PRO A 64 25.85 11.55 11.28
N ALA A 65 26.46 10.74 10.38
CA ALA A 65 25.71 10.22 9.24
C ALA A 65 24.51 9.69 9.95
N ALA A 66 23.38 10.42 9.81
CA ALA A 66 22.20 10.13 10.56
C ALA A 66 22.04 8.64 10.36
N ILE A 67 22.42 7.87 11.40
CA ILE A 67 21.88 6.52 11.55
C ILE A 67 20.45 6.83 11.25
N PRO A 68 19.86 6.35 10.11
CA PRO A 68 18.50 6.73 9.81
C PRO A 68 17.79 6.50 11.13
N ALA A 69 17.63 7.59 11.87
CA ALA A 69 17.14 7.62 13.23
C ALA A 69 15.88 6.86 13.06
N SER A 70 15.84 5.62 13.64
CA SER A 70 14.75 4.68 13.64
C SER A 70 13.59 5.36 13.01
N ALA A 71 13.27 5.10 11.74
CA ALA A 71 12.51 6.01 10.91
C ALA A 71 11.40 6.55 11.80
N THR A 72 11.65 7.72 12.38
CA THR A 72 10.63 8.52 13.05
C THR A 72 9.58 8.44 12.03
N VAL A 73 8.49 7.73 12.28
CA VAL A 73 7.44 7.41 11.34
C VAL A 73 7.25 8.66 10.53
N ALA A 74 8.04 8.76 9.42
CA ALA A 74 8.07 9.95 8.60
C ALA A 74 6.66 9.97 8.08
N GLY A 75 5.84 10.88 8.66
CA GLY A 75 4.42 10.82 8.52
C GLY A 75 4.17 10.66 7.04
N ARG A 76 3.48 9.60 6.64
CA ARG A 76 3.30 9.27 5.24
C ARG A 76 2.89 10.53 4.52
N THR A 77 3.66 10.94 3.54
CA THR A 77 3.49 12.25 2.88
C THR A 77 2.15 12.37 2.16
N GLY A 78 1.50 11.25 1.85
CA GLY A 78 0.24 11.20 1.14
C GLY A 78 0.40 11.13 -0.38
N LEU A 79 -0.65 10.65 -1.04
CA LEU A 79 -0.75 10.67 -2.51
C LEU A 79 -1.02 12.09 -3.02
N PRO A 80 -0.71 12.41 -4.29
CA PRO A 80 -1.04 13.72 -4.88
C PRO A 80 -2.51 14.12 -4.71
N TRP A 81 -3.46 13.18 -4.80
CA TRP A 81 -4.87 13.38 -4.54
C TRP A 81 -5.19 13.84 -3.12
N GLU A 82 -4.48 13.33 -2.14
CA GLU A 82 -4.63 13.68 -0.74
C GLU A 82 -4.16 15.11 -0.40
N HIS A 83 -3.51 15.78 -1.38
CA HIS A 83 -3.06 17.17 -1.36
C HIS A 83 -3.71 18.03 -2.45
N ARG A 84 -4.89 17.61 -2.99
CA ARG A 84 -5.56 18.31 -4.09
C ARG A 84 -6.01 19.74 -3.76
N GLN A 85 -6.09 20.10 -2.48
CA GLN A 85 -6.38 21.47 -2.06
C GLN A 85 -5.23 22.44 -2.33
N GLU A 86 -4.00 21.91 -2.33
CA GLU A 86 -2.78 22.66 -2.61
C GLU A 86 -2.36 22.61 -4.08
N ARG A 87 -3.02 21.71 -4.85
CA ARG A 87 -2.75 21.43 -6.27
C ARG A 87 -4.03 21.58 -7.08
N SER A 88 -3.90 21.69 -8.42
CA SER A 88 -5.06 21.57 -9.30
C SER A 88 -5.71 20.20 -9.15
N PHE A 89 -7.03 20.15 -9.01
CA PHE A 89 -7.84 18.93 -8.90
C PHE A 89 -7.50 17.90 -9.99
N PHE A 90 -7.44 18.35 -11.25
CA PHE A 90 -7.15 17.47 -12.37
C PHE A 90 -5.71 16.91 -12.32
N ASN A 91 -4.73 17.75 -12.02
CA ASN A 91 -3.34 17.31 -11.90
C ASN A 91 -3.19 16.32 -10.74
N ALA A 92 -3.81 16.59 -9.59
CA ALA A 92 -3.78 15.67 -8.46
C ALA A 92 -4.37 14.29 -8.80
N PHE A 93 -5.46 14.26 -9.59
CA PHE A 93 -6.06 13.02 -10.06
C PHE A 93 -5.12 12.24 -11.00
N ILE A 94 -4.59 12.91 -12.03
CA ILE A 94 -3.71 12.28 -13.04
C ILE A 94 -2.38 11.83 -12.41
N ASP A 95 -1.79 12.64 -11.56
CA ASP A 95 -0.53 12.29 -10.87
C ASP A 95 -0.72 11.06 -9.98
N THR A 96 -1.84 10.98 -9.23
CA THR A 96 -2.16 9.81 -8.41
C THR A 96 -2.42 8.58 -9.27
N LEU A 97 -3.19 8.72 -10.35
CA LEU A 97 -3.46 7.66 -11.31
C LEU A 97 -2.16 7.11 -11.90
N SER A 98 -1.30 8.00 -12.40
CA SER A 98 0.00 7.63 -12.95
C SER A 98 0.87 6.91 -11.91
N MET A 99 0.93 7.42 -10.69
CA MET A 99 1.74 6.85 -9.61
C MET A 99 1.24 5.44 -9.21
N VAL A 100 -0.07 5.25 -9.04
CA VAL A 100 -0.66 3.95 -8.68
C VAL A 100 -0.48 2.93 -9.81
N LEU A 101 -0.64 3.34 -11.08
CA LEU A 101 -0.51 2.43 -12.21
C LEU A 101 0.94 2.05 -12.52
N THR A 102 1.90 2.96 -12.36
CA THR A 102 3.29 2.72 -12.77
C THR A 102 4.21 2.33 -11.63
N ARG A 103 3.95 2.82 -10.41
CA ARG A 103 4.77 2.62 -9.21
C ARG A 103 3.92 2.29 -7.97
N PRO A 104 3.12 1.21 -8.01
CA PRO A 104 2.17 0.91 -6.93
C PRO A 104 2.84 0.74 -5.56
N ALA A 105 4.02 0.14 -5.50
CA ALA A 105 4.75 -0.03 -4.24
C ALA A 105 5.11 1.32 -3.59
N GLU A 106 5.54 2.30 -4.36
CA GLU A 106 5.83 3.66 -3.90
C GLU A 106 4.54 4.38 -3.49
N ALA A 107 3.52 4.35 -4.35
CA ALA A 107 2.24 4.97 -4.10
C ALA A 107 1.66 4.55 -2.74
N PHE A 108 1.57 3.25 -2.48
CA PHE A 108 0.99 2.75 -1.24
C PHE A 108 1.94 2.82 -0.03
N SER A 109 3.23 3.09 -0.23
CA SER A 109 4.15 3.38 0.87
C SER A 109 3.99 4.80 1.40
N VAL A 110 3.64 5.77 0.53
CA VAL A 110 3.43 7.17 0.91
C VAL A 110 1.98 7.52 1.24
N MET A 111 1.00 6.71 0.81
CA MET A 111 -0.43 6.90 1.06
C MET A 111 -0.72 7.09 2.55
N LYS A 112 -1.53 8.09 2.92
CA LYS A 112 -1.99 8.27 4.30
C LYS A 112 -2.84 7.07 4.75
N ARG A 113 -2.66 6.62 5.98
CA ARG A 113 -3.43 5.49 6.57
C ARG A 113 -4.73 5.94 7.20
N GLU A 114 -4.76 7.19 7.61
CA GLU A 114 -5.84 7.84 8.33
C GLU A 114 -6.25 9.14 7.60
N GLY A 115 -7.41 9.70 7.94
CA GLY A 115 -7.94 10.94 7.35
C GLY A 115 -9.33 10.78 6.76
N GLY A 116 -10.00 9.67 7.08
CA GLY A 116 -11.37 9.39 6.66
C GLY A 116 -11.48 8.69 5.31
N LEU A 117 -12.69 8.19 5.05
CA LEU A 117 -13.00 7.41 3.85
C LEU A 117 -13.44 8.28 2.67
N SER A 118 -13.82 9.54 2.90
CA SER A 118 -14.40 10.41 1.87
C SER A 118 -13.45 10.71 0.72
N GLU A 119 -12.19 11.03 1.03
CA GLU A 119 -11.17 11.36 0.04
C GLU A 119 -10.90 10.22 -0.94
N PRO A 120 -10.57 9.00 -0.46
CA PRO A 120 -10.35 7.87 -1.35
C PRO A 120 -11.65 7.43 -2.05
N LEU A 121 -12.81 7.57 -1.41
CA LEU A 121 -14.10 7.24 -2.02
C LEU A 121 -14.41 8.15 -3.21
N ILE A 122 -14.22 9.46 -3.08
CA ILE A 122 -14.42 10.41 -4.20
C ILE A 122 -13.49 10.07 -5.36
N TYR A 123 -12.23 9.74 -5.07
CA TYR A 123 -11.28 9.32 -6.09
C TYR A 123 -11.73 8.05 -6.83
N ALA A 124 -12.19 7.04 -6.09
CA ALA A 124 -12.71 5.79 -6.65
C ALA A 124 -13.96 6.02 -7.49
N LEU A 125 -14.87 6.90 -7.04
CA LEU A 125 -16.08 7.26 -7.77
C LEU A 125 -15.75 7.93 -9.11
N ILE A 126 -14.80 8.86 -9.14
CA ILE A 126 -14.42 9.55 -10.38
C ILE A 126 -13.83 8.56 -11.38
N GLY A 127 -12.76 7.86 -11.00
CA GLY A 127 -12.07 6.95 -11.91
C GLY A 127 -12.90 5.73 -12.30
N GLY A 128 -13.63 5.15 -11.33
CA GLY A 128 -14.52 4.03 -11.57
C GLY A 128 -15.71 4.40 -12.45
N SER A 129 -16.31 5.59 -12.27
CA SER A 129 -17.42 6.05 -13.12
C SER A 129 -16.94 6.33 -14.55
N VAL A 130 -15.78 6.94 -14.73
CA VAL A 130 -15.21 7.17 -16.08
C VAL A 130 -15.04 5.83 -16.81
N GLY A 131 -14.40 4.85 -16.18
CA GLY A 131 -14.22 3.53 -16.78
C GLY A 131 -15.53 2.80 -17.01
N GLY A 132 -16.42 2.79 -16.02
CA GLY A 132 -17.70 2.10 -16.10
C GLY A 132 -18.66 2.68 -17.15
N ILE A 133 -18.74 4.01 -17.29
CA ILE A 133 -19.55 4.65 -18.32
C ILE A 133 -19.04 4.30 -19.71
N VAL A 134 -17.72 4.38 -19.94
CA VAL A 134 -17.14 4.03 -21.24
C VAL A 134 -17.37 2.56 -21.56
N SER A 135 -17.19 1.67 -20.57
CA SER A 135 -17.48 0.23 -20.72
C SER A 135 -18.95 -0.04 -21.04
N ALA A 136 -19.88 0.68 -20.40
CA ALA A 136 -21.32 0.59 -20.69
C ALA A 136 -21.65 1.08 -22.12
N LEU A 137 -21.02 2.16 -22.59
CA LEU A 137 -21.20 2.65 -23.95
C LEU A 137 -20.68 1.64 -25.01
N PHE A 138 -19.52 1.00 -24.77
CA PHE A 138 -19.05 -0.07 -25.64
C PHE A 138 -20.01 -1.27 -25.64
N SER A 139 -20.49 -1.67 -24.47
CA SER A 139 -21.47 -2.77 -24.34
C SER A 139 -22.76 -2.47 -25.10
N LEU A 140 -23.28 -1.24 -25.02
CA LEU A 140 -24.42 -0.78 -25.81
C LEU A 140 -24.15 -0.85 -27.31
N GLY A 141 -22.96 -0.41 -27.74
CA GLY A 141 -22.55 -0.49 -29.15
C GLY A 141 -22.56 -1.94 -29.66
N PHE A 142 -21.96 -2.86 -28.91
CA PHE A 142 -21.94 -4.29 -29.30
C PHE A 142 -23.33 -4.91 -29.27
N GLN A 143 -24.15 -4.63 -28.27
CA GLN A 143 -25.52 -5.13 -28.19
C GLN A 143 -26.39 -4.59 -29.34
N SER A 144 -26.24 -3.34 -29.75
CA SER A 144 -26.97 -2.76 -30.85
C SER A 144 -26.66 -3.47 -32.19
N ILE A 145 -25.39 -3.82 -32.44
CA ILE A 145 -24.99 -4.60 -33.62
C ILE A 145 -25.72 -5.95 -33.68
N GLY A 146 -25.78 -6.67 -32.53
CA GLY A 146 -26.53 -7.94 -32.41
C GLY A 146 -28.03 -7.75 -32.73
N LEU A 147 -28.63 -6.65 -32.23
CA LEU A 147 -30.03 -6.35 -32.49
C LEU A 147 -30.35 -6.09 -33.99
N PHE A 148 -29.47 -5.39 -34.67
CA PHE A 148 -29.64 -5.15 -36.12
C PHE A 148 -29.42 -6.41 -36.98
N ALA A 149 -28.64 -7.37 -36.47
CA ALA A 149 -28.40 -8.66 -37.14
C ALA A 149 -29.60 -9.64 -37.02
N ASP A 150 -30.41 -9.52 -35.97
CA ASP A 150 -31.57 -10.40 -35.73
C ASP A 150 -32.87 -9.75 -36.20
N LYS A 151 -33.43 -10.26 -37.30
CA LYS A 151 -34.67 -9.76 -37.91
C LYS A 151 -35.92 -9.94 -37.03
N ASN A 152 -35.86 -10.74 -36.00
CA ASN A 152 -36.99 -11.04 -35.09
C ASN A 152 -37.03 -10.16 -33.85
N ASN A 153 -36.10 -9.20 -33.72
CA ASN A 153 -36.05 -8.31 -32.55
C ASN A 153 -37.25 -7.32 -32.58
N SER A 154 -38.04 -7.40 -31.51
CA SER A 154 -39.13 -6.49 -31.27
C SER A 154 -38.63 -5.09 -30.83
N LEU A 155 -39.34 -4.05 -31.14
CA LEU A 155 -39.11 -2.67 -30.65
C LEU A 155 -39.03 -2.66 -29.11
N ALA A 156 -39.78 -3.53 -28.45
CA ALA A 156 -39.75 -3.71 -26.96
C ALA A 156 -38.39 -4.22 -26.47
N GLY A 157 -37.74 -5.11 -27.21
CA GLY A 157 -36.38 -5.60 -26.87
C GLY A 157 -35.35 -4.47 -26.96
N MET A 158 -35.41 -3.67 -28.02
CA MET A 158 -34.55 -2.50 -28.18
C MET A 158 -34.75 -1.46 -27.08
N ALA A 159 -36.01 -1.17 -26.72
CA ALA A 159 -36.35 -0.25 -25.62
C ALA A 159 -35.86 -0.78 -24.27
N GLY A 160 -36.01 -2.10 -24.01
CA GLY A 160 -35.53 -2.75 -22.78
C GLY A 160 -34.02 -2.64 -22.59
N ILE A 161 -33.24 -2.85 -23.65
CA ILE A 161 -31.77 -2.69 -23.60
C ILE A 161 -31.38 -1.23 -23.34
N GLY A 162 -32.03 -0.29 -24.02
CA GLY A 162 -31.76 1.13 -23.81
C GLY A 162 -32.07 1.61 -22.39
N ILE A 163 -33.26 1.29 -21.86
CA ILE A 163 -33.67 1.65 -20.51
C ILE A 163 -32.77 0.96 -19.45
N GLY A 164 -32.46 -0.34 -19.63
CA GLY A 164 -31.58 -1.06 -18.72
C GLY A 164 -30.18 -0.49 -18.64
N SER A 165 -29.63 -0.06 -19.78
CA SER A 165 -28.31 0.54 -19.81
C SER A 165 -28.26 1.94 -19.20
N VAL A 166 -29.28 2.77 -19.42
CA VAL A 166 -29.40 4.09 -18.74
C VAL A 166 -29.53 3.90 -17.24
N ALA A 167 -30.39 2.98 -16.80
CA ALA A 167 -30.53 2.67 -15.38
C ALA A 167 -29.19 2.19 -14.77
N MET A 168 -28.45 1.34 -15.47
CA MET A 168 -27.12 0.86 -15.03
C MET A 168 -26.12 2.01 -14.89
N ILE A 169 -26.09 2.96 -15.83
CA ILE A 169 -25.20 4.13 -15.76
C ILE A 169 -25.56 5.02 -14.57
N ILE A 170 -26.85 5.25 -14.31
CA ILE A 170 -27.31 6.08 -13.20
C ILE A 170 -26.97 5.41 -11.84
N LEU A 171 -27.13 4.09 -11.74
CA LEU A 171 -26.84 3.33 -10.52
C LEU A 171 -25.36 3.01 -10.35
N LEU A 172 -24.52 3.21 -11.36
CA LEU A 172 -23.09 2.87 -11.34
C LEU A 172 -22.35 3.43 -10.11
N PRO A 173 -22.49 4.72 -9.73
CA PRO A 173 -21.81 5.23 -8.55
C PRO A 173 -22.21 4.50 -7.27
N LEU A 174 -23.49 4.13 -7.14
CA LEU A 174 -23.99 3.37 -5.98
C LEU A 174 -23.36 1.96 -5.95
N PHE A 175 -23.30 1.28 -7.10
CA PHE A 175 -22.66 -0.02 -7.20
C PHE A 175 -21.16 0.04 -6.87
N ILE A 176 -20.45 1.09 -7.32
CA ILE A 176 -19.04 1.28 -6.99
C ILE A 176 -18.87 1.39 -5.47
N VAL A 177 -19.69 2.19 -4.78
CA VAL A 177 -19.62 2.34 -3.32
C VAL A 177 -19.87 1.01 -2.62
N ILE A 178 -20.98 0.34 -2.91
CA ILE A 178 -21.35 -0.92 -2.28
C ILE A 178 -20.26 -1.98 -2.51
N PHE A 179 -19.82 -2.14 -3.74
CA PHE A 179 -18.81 -3.13 -4.10
C PHE A 179 -17.47 -2.85 -3.42
N LEU A 180 -17.06 -1.57 -3.38
CA LEU A 180 -15.82 -1.16 -2.73
C LEU A 180 -15.84 -1.48 -1.23
N PHE A 181 -16.96 -1.19 -0.52
CA PHE A 181 -17.07 -1.52 0.90
C PHE A 181 -17.08 -3.04 1.15
N ILE A 182 -17.86 -3.78 0.39
CA ILE A 182 -17.93 -5.24 0.53
C ILE A 182 -16.55 -5.86 0.28
N TRP A 183 -15.90 -5.50 -0.82
CA TRP A 183 -14.64 -6.12 -1.22
C TRP A 183 -13.49 -5.77 -0.27
N SER A 184 -13.41 -4.52 0.17
CA SER A 184 -12.42 -4.10 1.16
C SER A 184 -12.67 -4.74 2.54
N ALA A 185 -13.94 -4.91 2.95
CA ALA A 185 -14.29 -5.59 4.19
C ALA A 185 -13.91 -7.07 4.17
N LEU A 186 -14.21 -7.78 3.07
CA LEU A 186 -13.83 -9.17 2.89
C LEU A 186 -12.31 -9.35 2.90
N ALA A 187 -11.58 -8.49 2.17
CA ALA A 187 -10.13 -8.54 2.16
C ALA A 187 -9.53 -8.23 3.54
N HIS A 188 -10.10 -7.27 4.28
CA HIS A 188 -9.64 -6.96 5.63
C HIS A 188 -9.91 -8.12 6.60
N LEU A 189 -11.08 -8.76 6.51
CA LEU A 189 -11.40 -9.96 7.28
C LEU A 189 -10.41 -11.09 6.99
N CYS A 190 -10.10 -11.34 5.72
CA CYS A 190 -9.10 -12.32 5.34
C CYS A 190 -7.72 -11.96 5.87
N LEU A 191 -7.33 -10.66 5.85
CA LEU A 191 -6.09 -10.18 6.48
C LEU A 191 -6.06 -10.48 7.98
N MET A 192 -7.18 -10.28 8.69
CA MET A 192 -7.29 -10.62 10.12
C MET A 192 -7.07 -12.11 10.36
N ILE A 193 -7.67 -12.97 9.51
CA ILE A 193 -7.55 -14.44 9.61
C ILE A 193 -6.09 -14.89 9.41
N VAL A 194 -5.38 -14.31 8.43
CA VAL A 194 -3.97 -14.67 8.15
C VAL A 194 -2.96 -13.93 9.04
N GLY A 195 -3.44 -13.10 9.98
CA GLY A 195 -2.58 -12.32 10.88
C GLY A 195 -1.78 -11.23 10.18
N GLY A 196 -2.34 -10.62 9.13
CA GLY A 196 -1.72 -9.55 8.34
C GLY A 196 -2.38 -8.18 8.52
N ALA A 197 -3.43 -8.05 9.32
CA ALA A 197 -4.13 -6.79 9.59
C ALA A 197 -3.41 -5.99 10.69
N ASN A 198 -2.35 -5.30 10.34
CA ASN A 198 -1.56 -4.48 11.27
C ASN A 198 -2.07 -3.04 11.37
N GLN A 199 -2.97 -2.61 10.48
CA GLN A 199 -3.55 -1.28 10.42
C GLN A 199 -5.08 -1.37 10.38
N PRO A 200 -5.81 -0.30 10.75
CA PRO A 200 -7.28 -0.31 10.77
C PRO A 200 -7.89 -0.57 9.38
N PHE A 201 -9.18 -0.90 9.37
CA PHE A 201 -9.96 -1.13 8.15
C PHE A 201 -9.85 0.03 7.15
N GLU A 202 -9.81 1.26 7.64
CA GLU A 202 -9.63 2.46 6.81
C GLU A 202 -8.45 2.32 5.86
N THR A 203 -7.30 1.83 6.34
CA THR A 203 -6.11 1.62 5.51
C THR A 203 -6.37 0.63 4.36
N THR A 204 -7.07 -0.48 4.64
CA THR A 204 -7.47 -1.44 3.61
C THR A 204 -8.41 -0.80 2.59
N PHE A 205 -9.42 -0.08 3.06
CA PHE A 205 -10.39 0.61 2.20
C PHE A 205 -9.70 1.62 1.28
N ARG A 206 -8.76 2.40 1.79
CA ARG A 206 -7.99 3.38 1.01
C ARG A 206 -7.20 2.72 -0.11
N VAL A 207 -6.55 1.57 0.15
CA VAL A 207 -5.86 0.80 -0.89
C VAL A 207 -6.81 0.41 -2.01
N PHE A 208 -7.95 -0.19 -1.67
CA PHE A 208 -8.95 -0.61 -2.67
C PHE A 208 -9.53 0.58 -3.43
N ALA A 209 -9.81 1.68 -2.75
CA ALA A 209 -10.38 2.88 -3.35
C ALA A 209 -9.42 3.54 -4.36
N PHE A 210 -8.16 3.73 -3.98
CA PHE A 210 -7.15 4.29 -4.90
C PHE A 210 -6.83 3.34 -6.05
N THR A 211 -6.83 2.03 -5.80
CA THR A 211 -6.69 1.03 -6.87
C THR A 211 -7.86 1.11 -7.84
N GLN A 212 -9.11 1.10 -7.35
CA GLN A 212 -10.32 1.15 -8.18
C GLN A 212 -10.38 2.43 -9.03
N GLY A 213 -10.08 3.58 -8.41
CA GLY A 213 -10.07 4.87 -9.11
C GLY A 213 -8.97 4.97 -10.18
N SER A 214 -7.84 4.28 -9.98
CA SER A 214 -6.74 4.28 -10.95
C SER A 214 -6.89 3.20 -12.03
N ALA A 215 -7.38 2.01 -11.69
CA ALA A 215 -7.58 0.94 -12.65
C ALA A 215 -8.86 1.13 -13.50
N GLY A 216 -9.88 1.84 -12.98
CA GLY A 216 -11.13 2.11 -13.70
C GLY A 216 -10.93 2.66 -15.09
N PRO A 217 -10.16 3.75 -15.31
CA PRO A 217 -9.90 4.33 -16.61
C PRO A 217 -9.27 3.38 -17.63
N LEU A 218 -8.62 2.30 -17.24
CA LEU A 218 -8.08 1.29 -18.17
C LEU A 218 -9.21 0.60 -18.96
N GLN A 219 -10.45 0.63 -18.47
CA GLN A 219 -11.62 0.10 -19.17
C GLN A 219 -11.97 0.89 -20.46
N ILE A 220 -11.34 2.05 -20.69
CA ILE A 220 -11.45 2.82 -21.94
C ILE A 220 -10.88 2.03 -23.13
N ILE A 221 -9.97 1.08 -22.89
CA ILE A 221 -9.40 0.23 -23.94
C ILE A 221 -10.49 -0.75 -24.41
N PRO A 222 -10.91 -0.69 -25.71
CA PRO A 222 -11.95 -1.58 -26.21
C PRO A 222 -11.56 -3.06 -26.07
N LEU A 223 -12.55 -3.92 -25.86
CA LEU A 223 -12.44 -5.39 -25.78
C LEU A 223 -11.63 -5.94 -24.61
N CYS A 224 -10.42 -5.44 -24.37
CA CYS A 224 -9.52 -5.99 -23.35
C CYS A 224 -9.39 -5.14 -22.09
N GLY A 225 -9.92 -3.90 -22.09
CA GLY A 225 -9.75 -2.94 -20.99
C GLY A 225 -10.28 -3.45 -19.65
N GLY A 226 -11.42 -4.12 -19.66
CA GLY A 226 -11.99 -4.71 -18.44
C GLY A 226 -11.08 -5.80 -17.83
N MET A 227 -10.51 -6.65 -18.67
CA MET A 227 -9.58 -7.70 -18.23
C MET A 227 -8.28 -7.10 -17.72
N ILE A 228 -7.70 -6.13 -18.44
CA ILE A 228 -6.47 -5.43 -18.04
C ILE A 228 -6.70 -4.72 -16.70
N SER A 229 -7.80 -3.97 -16.58
CA SER A 229 -8.18 -3.26 -15.35
C SER A 229 -8.32 -4.24 -14.18
N GLY A 230 -9.00 -5.37 -14.36
CA GLY A 230 -9.20 -6.37 -13.32
C GLY A 230 -7.89 -7.03 -12.85
N ILE A 231 -7.05 -7.47 -13.77
CA ILE A 231 -5.76 -8.08 -13.45
C ILE A 231 -4.87 -7.06 -12.73
N TRP A 232 -4.79 -5.83 -13.25
CA TRP A 232 -3.96 -4.80 -12.66
C TRP A 232 -4.47 -4.37 -11.28
N ALA A 233 -5.78 -4.30 -11.09
CA ALA A 233 -6.37 -4.04 -9.79
C ALA A 233 -5.98 -5.10 -8.74
N ILE A 234 -5.97 -6.38 -9.10
CA ILE A 234 -5.50 -7.47 -8.21
C ILE A 234 -4.04 -7.25 -7.84
N VAL A 235 -3.17 -6.97 -8.80
CA VAL A 235 -1.74 -6.71 -8.57
C VAL A 235 -1.55 -5.51 -7.65
N CYS A 236 -2.22 -4.38 -7.95
CA CYS A 236 -2.15 -3.17 -7.12
C CYS A 236 -2.66 -3.40 -5.71
N ASN A 237 -3.76 -4.15 -5.53
CA ASN A 237 -4.29 -4.47 -4.20
C ASN A 237 -3.33 -5.36 -3.41
N CYS A 238 -2.70 -6.37 -4.02
CA CYS A 238 -1.71 -7.22 -3.35
C CYS A 238 -0.50 -6.39 -2.88
N ILE A 239 0.07 -5.57 -3.76
CA ILE A 239 1.21 -4.70 -3.44
C ILE A 239 0.79 -3.64 -2.42
N GLY A 240 -0.37 -3.03 -2.64
CA GLY A 240 -0.91 -1.96 -1.79
C GLY A 240 -1.15 -2.43 -0.36
N LEU A 241 -1.79 -3.58 -0.17
CA LEU A 241 -2.01 -4.15 1.17
C LEU A 241 -0.71 -4.50 1.85
N ALA A 242 0.26 -5.12 1.15
CA ALA A 242 1.56 -5.44 1.73
C ALA A 242 2.26 -4.18 2.25
N ARG A 243 2.23 -3.07 1.49
CA ARG A 243 2.88 -1.81 1.85
C ARG A 243 2.10 -0.99 2.88
N ALA A 244 0.78 -0.89 2.72
CA ALA A 244 -0.06 -0.07 3.60
C ALA A 244 -0.27 -0.72 4.96
N GLN A 245 -0.49 -2.04 5.01
CA GLN A 245 -0.66 -2.81 6.23
C GLN A 245 0.68 -3.22 6.89
N GLU A 246 1.82 -2.96 6.22
CA GLU A 246 3.16 -3.39 6.70
C GLU A 246 3.19 -4.89 7.00
N THR A 247 2.63 -5.67 6.08
CA THR A 247 2.53 -7.11 6.20
C THR A 247 3.33 -7.82 5.11
N ASP A 248 3.57 -9.12 5.31
CA ASP A 248 4.21 -9.94 4.28
C ASP A 248 3.38 -10.01 3.00
N THR A 249 4.07 -9.99 1.86
CA THR A 249 3.43 -10.04 0.54
C THR A 249 2.57 -11.30 0.37
N GLY A 250 2.99 -12.44 0.92
CA GLY A 250 2.21 -13.67 0.86
C GLY A 250 0.85 -13.56 1.56
N ARG A 251 0.82 -12.93 2.76
CA ARG A 251 -0.42 -12.67 3.49
C ARG A 251 -1.34 -11.71 2.74
N ALA A 252 -0.77 -10.65 2.14
CA ALA A 252 -1.53 -9.71 1.33
C ALA A 252 -2.15 -10.39 0.10
N VAL A 253 -1.39 -11.23 -0.61
CA VAL A 253 -1.87 -12.02 -1.76
C VAL A 253 -3.00 -12.98 -1.33
N LEU A 254 -2.82 -13.70 -0.23
CA LEU A 254 -3.86 -14.58 0.29
C LEU A 254 -5.14 -13.80 0.63
N ALA A 255 -5.02 -12.64 1.25
CA ALA A 255 -6.18 -11.82 1.60
C ALA A 255 -6.94 -11.27 0.39
N VAL A 256 -6.25 -10.94 -0.71
CA VAL A 256 -6.89 -10.46 -1.95
C VAL A 256 -7.50 -11.61 -2.75
N LEU A 257 -6.81 -12.75 -2.84
CA LEU A 257 -7.25 -13.86 -3.68
C LEU A 257 -8.27 -14.76 -3.00
N SER A 258 -8.25 -14.93 -1.68
CA SER A 258 -9.17 -15.83 -0.98
C SER A 258 -10.65 -15.47 -1.18
N PRO A 259 -11.12 -14.21 -1.13
CA PRO A 259 -12.50 -13.88 -1.46
C PRO A 259 -12.86 -14.22 -2.91
N LEU A 260 -11.93 -14.02 -3.84
CA LEU A 260 -12.13 -14.35 -5.25
C LEU A 260 -12.31 -15.88 -5.43
N ILE A 261 -11.43 -16.67 -4.81
CA ILE A 261 -11.48 -18.14 -4.88
C ILE A 261 -12.78 -18.65 -4.26
N VAL A 262 -13.18 -18.12 -3.10
CA VAL A 262 -14.43 -18.54 -2.44
C VAL A 262 -15.66 -18.15 -3.27
N CYS A 263 -15.72 -16.93 -3.82
CA CYS A 263 -16.83 -16.52 -4.67
C CYS A 263 -16.89 -17.31 -5.97
N CYS A 264 -15.77 -17.47 -6.68
CA CYS A 264 -15.73 -18.25 -7.93
C CYS A 264 -16.01 -19.73 -7.68
N GLY A 265 -15.43 -20.31 -6.64
CA GLY A 265 -15.68 -21.70 -6.26
C GLY A 265 -17.13 -21.94 -5.85
N GLY A 266 -17.69 -21.06 -5.04
CA GLY A 266 -19.10 -21.11 -4.65
C GLY A 266 -20.05 -20.99 -5.85
N PHE A 267 -19.76 -20.09 -6.78
CA PHE A 267 -20.53 -19.95 -8.02
C PHE A 267 -20.47 -21.21 -8.89
N LEU A 268 -19.29 -21.80 -9.07
CA LEU A 268 -19.12 -23.05 -9.84
C LEU A 268 -19.90 -24.22 -9.21
N ILE A 269 -19.81 -24.34 -7.88
CA ILE A 269 -20.57 -25.39 -7.14
C ILE A 269 -22.06 -25.17 -7.30
N ALA A 270 -22.56 -23.93 -7.11
CA ALA A 270 -23.98 -23.63 -7.30
C ALA A 270 -24.45 -23.90 -8.74
N PHE A 271 -23.64 -23.54 -9.73
CA PHE A 271 -23.94 -23.80 -11.14
C PHE A 271 -24.01 -25.31 -11.45
N MET A 272 -23.10 -26.10 -10.88
CA MET A 272 -23.14 -27.58 -11.05
C MET A 272 -24.39 -28.17 -10.42
N PHE A 273 -24.80 -27.74 -9.22
CA PHE A 273 -26.02 -28.24 -8.57
C PHE A 273 -27.29 -27.83 -9.31
N LEU A 274 -27.38 -26.58 -9.77
CA LEU A 274 -28.52 -26.09 -10.55
C LEU A 274 -28.58 -26.80 -11.91
N GLY A 275 -27.45 -26.98 -12.59
CA GLY A 275 -27.37 -27.71 -13.85
C GLY A 275 -27.77 -29.18 -13.72
N ALA A 276 -27.31 -29.84 -12.66
CA ALA A 276 -27.71 -31.23 -12.38
C ALA A 276 -29.21 -31.34 -12.04
N GLY A 277 -29.77 -30.37 -11.30
CA GLY A 277 -31.19 -30.30 -10.97
C GLY A 277 -32.07 -30.11 -12.22
N VAL A 278 -31.68 -29.20 -13.12
CA VAL A 278 -32.38 -28.99 -14.41
C VAL A 278 -32.28 -30.23 -15.29
N TRP A 279 -31.10 -30.87 -15.36
CA TRP A 279 -30.91 -32.11 -16.12
C TRP A 279 -31.79 -33.23 -15.61
N SER A 280 -31.87 -33.46 -14.29
CA SER A 280 -32.74 -34.47 -13.70
C SER A 280 -34.21 -34.18 -13.95
N ALA A 281 -34.64 -32.92 -13.90
CA ALA A 281 -36.03 -32.52 -14.16
C ALA A 281 -36.46 -32.70 -15.63
N LEU A 282 -35.52 -32.64 -16.58
CA LEU A 282 -35.77 -32.83 -18.02
C LEU A 282 -35.77 -34.29 -18.44
N HIS A 283 -35.26 -35.22 -17.60
CA HIS A 283 -35.14 -36.64 -17.92
C HIS A 283 -36.07 -37.54 -17.07
N HIS A 284 -36.90 -36.92 -16.22
CA HIS A 284 -38.04 -37.55 -15.56
C HIS A 284 -39.35 -37.02 -16.14
#